data_aceb9327950de26b41377cf7b233f074
#
_entry.id   aceb9327950de26b41377cf7b233f074
#
_cell.length_a   1.000
_cell.length_b   1.000
_cell.length_c   1.000
_cell.angle_alpha   90.00
_cell.angle_beta   90.00
_cell.angle_gamma   90.00
#
_symmetry.space_group_name_H-M   'P 1'
#
loop_
_entity.id
_entity.type
_entity.pdbx_description
1 polymer ?
#
loop_
_entity_poly.entity_id
_entity_poly.type
_entity_poly.pdbx_seq_one_letter_code
_entity_poly.pdbx_strand_id
1 'polypeptide(L)'
;MNDLTLPSVSVILPILNEERDLSNCISAILQQEYSGNIEIILALGPSKDRTTEIATELAKFDSRIKLVSNPSGQTAAGLNLAIAKSSYEVICRIDGHSEISRSYIKTAVEIMSKQGAVNIGGLMYADSE
;
A
#
# COMPACT_ATOMS: atom_id res chain seq x y z
N MET A 1 7.96 -24.60 -0.61
CA MET A 1 7.41 -23.43 -1.32
C MET A 1 8.51 -22.66 -2.01
N ASN A 2 8.35 -22.47 -3.26
CA ASN A 2 9.32 -21.72 -4.05
C ASN A 2 8.94 -20.25 -4.06
N ASP A 3 9.91 -19.38 -3.76
CA ASP A 3 9.68 -17.93 -3.75
C ASP A 3 9.20 -17.42 -5.10
N LEU A 4 9.53 -18.13 -6.18
CA LEU A 4 9.09 -17.75 -7.51
C LEU A 4 7.58 -17.74 -7.67
N THR A 5 6.86 -18.39 -6.75
CA THR A 5 5.40 -18.47 -6.82
C THR A 5 4.72 -17.43 -5.95
N LEU A 6 5.47 -16.56 -5.26
CA LEU A 6 4.85 -15.53 -4.43
C LEU A 6 4.23 -14.45 -5.32
N PRO A 7 2.99 -14.06 -5.03
CA PRO A 7 2.34 -13.04 -5.86
C PRO A 7 2.95 -11.67 -5.66
N SER A 8 2.79 -10.83 -6.68
CA SER A 8 3.10 -9.41 -6.56
C SER A 8 1.97 -8.71 -5.82
N VAL A 9 2.32 -7.73 -5.02
CA VAL A 9 1.36 -7.05 -4.13
C VAL A 9 1.37 -5.56 -4.39
N SER A 10 0.17 -4.99 -4.51
CA SER A 10 -0.01 -3.55 -4.55
C SER A 10 -0.44 -3.07 -3.17
N VAL A 11 0.40 -2.27 -2.52
CA VAL A 11 0.07 -1.69 -1.22
C VAL A 11 -0.59 -0.35 -1.47
N ILE A 12 -1.80 -0.17 -0.95
CA ILE A 12 -2.56 1.07 -1.18
C ILE A 12 -2.74 1.81 0.13
N LEU A 13 -2.54 3.13 0.08
CA LEU A 13 -2.63 3.98 1.27
C LEU A 13 -3.44 5.22 0.96
N PRO A 14 -4.60 5.39 1.64
CA PRO A 14 -5.29 6.67 1.61
C PRO A 14 -4.54 7.62 2.55
N ILE A 15 -4.11 8.75 2.03
CA ILE A 15 -3.23 9.67 2.77
C ILE A 15 -3.89 11.03 2.91
N LEU A 16 -3.93 11.53 4.15
CA LEU A 16 -4.42 12.88 4.44
C LEU A 16 -3.80 13.35 5.75
N ASN A 17 -3.02 14.43 5.69
CA ASN A 17 -2.40 15.04 6.87
C ASN A 17 -1.58 14.04 7.68
N GLU A 18 -0.62 13.39 7.02
CA GLU A 18 0.24 12.38 7.61
C GLU A 18 1.71 12.82 7.65
N GLU A 19 1.95 14.10 7.73
CA GLU A 19 3.32 14.65 7.70
C GLU A 19 4.23 13.96 8.71
N ARG A 20 3.71 13.66 9.87
CA ARG A 20 4.49 13.13 10.99
C ARG A 20 4.95 11.70 10.76
N ASP A 21 4.12 10.86 10.17
CA ASP A 21 4.35 9.42 10.15
C ASP A 21 4.59 8.83 8.78
N LEU A 22 4.33 9.58 7.70
CA LEU A 22 4.34 9.02 6.36
C LEU A 22 5.68 8.40 5.98
N SER A 23 6.78 9.12 6.22
CA SER A 23 8.10 8.61 5.85
C SER A 23 8.43 7.30 6.54
N ASN A 24 8.12 7.19 7.83
CA ASN A 24 8.37 5.97 8.58
C ASN A 24 7.50 4.82 8.08
N CYS A 25 6.25 5.11 7.77
CA CYS A 25 5.33 4.09 7.25
C CYS A 25 5.85 3.55 5.91
N ILE A 26 6.23 4.43 5.00
CA ILE A 26 6.73 4.01 3.69
C ILE A 26 8.03 3.24 3.84
N SER A 27 8.93 3.68 4.72
CA SER A 27 10.17 2.96 4.98
C SER A 27 9.91 1.54 5.44
N ALA A 28 8.94 1.35 6.32
CA ALA A 28 8.59 0.01 6.80
C ALA A 28 8.07 -0.87 5.69
N ILE A 29 7.34 -0.30 4.72
CA ILE A 29 6.85 -1.07 3.58
C ILE A 29 8.00 -1.44 2.65
N LEU A 30 8.93 -0.52 2.41
CA LEU A 30 10.07 -0.77 1.54
C LEU A 30 11.03 -1.80 2.12
N GLN A 31 11.01 -1.97 3.44
CA GLN A 31 11.89 -2.91 4.14
C GLN A 31 11.22 -4.25 4.44
N GLN A 32 10.07 -4.52 3.87
CA GLN A 32 9.39 -5.80 4.10
C GLN A 32 10.24 -6.97 3.61
N GLU A 33 10.25 -8.04 4.40
CA GLU A 33 10.90 -9.29 4.03
C GLU A 33 9.94 -10.10 3.18
N TYR A 34 9.86 -9.72 1.90
CA TYR A 34 8.93 -10.33 0.96
C TYR A 34 9.63 -10.40 -0.40
N SER A 35 9.76 -11.61 -0.95
CA SER A 35 10.49 -11.80 -2.19
C SER A 35 9.67 -11.52 -3.45
N GLY A 36 8.35 -11.43 -3.33
CA GLY A 36 7.52 -10.99 -4.45
C GLY A 36 7.66 -9.50 -4.69
N ASN A 37 7.16 -9.04 -5.83
CA ASN A 37 7.21 -7.61 -6.13
C ASN A 37 6.21 -6.84 -5.29
N ILE A 38 6.57 -5.62 -4.92
CA ILE A 38 5.70 -4.72 -4.18
C ILE A 38 5.69 -3.38 -4.90
N GLU A 39 4.50 -2.83 -5.13
CA GLU A 39 4.34 -1.43 -5.51
C GLU A 39 3.54 -0.74 -4.43
N ILE A 40 3.72 0.57 -4.31
CA ILE A 40 3.08 1.36 -3.26
C ILE A 40 2.32 2.49 -3.94
N ILE A 41 1.02 2.61 -3.66
CA ILE A 41 0.19 3.64 -4.26
C ILE A 41 -0.38 4.52 -3.19
N LEU A 42 -0.01 5.80 -3.22
CA LEU A 42 -0.47 6.80 -2.26
C LEU A 42 -1.59 7.61 -2.90
N ALA A 43 -2.79 7.49 -2.35
CA ALA A 43 -3.92 8.31 -2.77
C ALA A 43 -3.92 9.57 -1.92
N LEU A 44 -3.49 10.69 -2.52
CA LEU A 44 -3.23 11.91 -1.79
C LEU A 44 -4.47 12.79 -1.71
N GLY A 45 -5.00 12.94 -0.50
CA GLY A 45 -6.06 13.90 -0.22
C GLY A 45 -5.51 15.32 -0.12
N PRO A 46 -6.39 16.31 0.04
CA PRO A 46 -5.97 17.72 0.13
C PRO A 46 -5.42 18.04 1.52
N SER A 47 -4.19 17.60 1.76
CA SER A 47 -3.53 17.81 3.05
C SER A 47 -3.19 19.28 3.26
N LYS A 48 -3.29 19.73 4.51
CA LYS A 48 -2.97 21.10 4.89
C LYS A 48 -1.55 21.24 5.42
N ASP A 49 -0.88 20.14 5.66
CA ASP A 49 0.50 20.11 6.13
C ASP A 49 1.42 19.74 4.97
N ARG A 50 2.62 19.25 5.26
CA ARG A 50 3.63 18.95 4.24
C ARG A 50 3.51 17.55 3.66
N THR A 51 2.41 16.87 3.88
CA THR A 51 2.24 15.48 3.44
C THR A 51 2.47 15.31 1.94
N THR A 52 1.83 16.14 1.11
CA THR A 52 1.96 16.02 -0.35
C THR A 52 3.40 16.22 -0.79
N GLU A 53 4.08 17.16 -0.16
CA GLU A 53 5.49 17.44 -0.46
C GLU A 53 6.36 16.23 -0.13
N ILE A 54 6.14 15.63 1.03
CA ILE A 54 6.88 14.45 1.47
C ILE A 54 6.61 13.28 0.52
N ALA A 55 5.36 13.05 0.17
CA ALA A 55 5.00 11.97 -0.74
C ALA A 55 5.67 12.13 -2.10
N THR A 56 5.72 13.36 -2.60
CA THR A 56 6.35 13.65 -3.89
C THR A 56 7.84 13.34 -3.85
N GLU A 57 8.51 13.70 -2.75
CA GLU A 57 9.93 13.39 -2.60
C GLU A 57 10.17 11.89 -2.51
N LEU A 58 9.34 11.17 -1.77
CA LEU A 58 9.48 9.72 -1.65
C LEU A 58 9.32 9.05 -3.01
N ALA A 59 8.37 9.50 -3.82
CA ALA A 59 8.13 8.91 -5.15
C ALA A 59 9.31 9.17 -6.10
N LYS A 60 10.03 10.26 -5.90
CA LYS A 60 11.23 10.52 -6.70
C LYS A 60 12.37 9.58 -6.34
N PHE A 61 12.47 9.19 -5.08
CA PHE A 61 13.53 8.31 -4.61
C PHE A 61 13.34 6.86 -5.02
N ASP A 62 12.09 6.39 -5.08
CA ASP A 62 11.83 4.97 -5.32
C ASP A 62 10.69 4.83 -6.33
N SER A 63 11.00 4.23 -7.48
CA SER A 63 10.04 4.10 -8.57
C SER A 63 8.88 3.17 -8.24
N ARG A 64 8.96 2.41 -7.16
CA ARG A 64 7.85 1.57 -6.74
C ARG A 64 6.71 2.39 -6.13
N ILE A 65 6.98 3.63 -5.76
CA ILE A 65 6.00 4.52 -5.15
C ILE A 65 5.29 5.32 -6.23
N LYS A 66 3.97 5.20 -6.29
CA LYS A 66 3.13 5.89 -7.26
C LYS A 66 2.14 6.77 -6.52
N LEU A 67 1.81 7.91 -7.13
CA LEU A 67 0.90 8.87 -6.53
C LEU A 67 -0.36 8.97 -7.37
N VAL A 68 -1.50 9.11 -6.70
CA VAL A 68 -2.76 9.41 -7.37
C VAL A 68 -3.50 10.46 -6.53
N SER A 69 -4.13 11.41 -7.21
CA SER A 69 -4.84 12.49 -6.54
C SER A 69 -6.21 12.02 -6.04
N ASN A 70 -6.54 12.39 -4.82
CA ASN A 70 -7.86 12.10 -4.22
C ASN A 70 -8.48 13.41 -3.74
N PRO A 71 -9.08 14.19 -4.65
CA PRO A 71 -9.54 15.55 -4.29
C PRO A 71 -10.58 15.60 -3.17
N SER A 72 -11.40 14.56 -3.02
CA SER A 72 -12.41 14.56 -1.95
C SER A 72 -11.80 14.37 -0.57
N GLY A 73 -10.62 13.76 -0.49
CA GLY A 73 -10.00 13.44 0.78
C GLY A 73 -10.66 12.32 1.54
N GLN A 74 -11.72 11.73 0.99
CA GLN A 74 -12.43 10.64 1.67
C GLN A 74 -11.70 9.33 1.48
N THR A 75 -11.66 8.54 2.55
CA THR A 75 -10.93 7.28 2.57
C THR A 75 -11.41 6.31 1.49
N ALA A 76 -12.72 6.11 1.38
CA ALA A 76 -13.26 5.17 0.40
C ALA A 76 -12.92 5.57 -1.03
N ALA A 77 -13.02 6.87 -1.33
CA ALA A 77 -12.68 7.37 -2.66
C ALA A 77 -11.20 7.15 -2.94
N GLY A 78 -10.34 7.41 -1.94
CA GLY A 78 -8.90 7.19 -2.07
C GLY A 78 -8.55 5.75 -2.34
N LEU A 79 -9.18 4.83 -1.62
CA LEU A 79 -8.95 3.41 -1.83
C LEU A 79 -9.34 2.99 -3.24
N ASN A 80 -10.50 3.45 -3.73
CA ASN A 80 -10.94 3.12 -5.08
C ASN A 80 -9.97 3.65 -6.14
N LEU A 81 -9.48 4.87 -5.96
CA LEU A 81 -8.52 5.45 -6.90
C LEU A 81 -7.21 4.68 -6.89
N ALA A 82 -6.74 4.29 -5.71
CA ALA A 82 -5.52 3.51 -5.60
C ALA A 82 -5.66 2.14 -6.23
N ILE A 83 -6.79 1.48 -6.02
CA ILE A 83 -7.06 0.18 -6.64
C ILE A 83 -7.04 0.30 -8.17
N ALA A 84 -7.68 1.35 -8.69
CA ALA A 84 -7.71 1.57 -10.14
C ALA A 84 -6.31 1.79 -10.72
N LYS A 85 -5.39 2.34 -9.91
CA LYS A 85 -4.01 2.58 -10.31
C LYS A 85 -3.13 1.33 -10.15
N SER A 86 -3.60 0.32 -9.42
CA SER A 86 -2.81 -0.86 -9.08
C SER A 86 -2.49 -1.69 -10.31
N SER A 87 -1.26 -2.24 -10.32
CA SER A 87 -0.82 -3.14 -11.38
C SER A 87 -0.98 -4.60 -11.01
N TYR A 88 -1.13 -4.92 -9.73
CA TYR A 88 -1.09 -6.30 -9.27
C TYR A 88 -2.43 -6.74 -8.70
N GLU A 89 -2.61 -8.06 -8.68
CA GLU A 89 -3.88 -8.66 -8.32
C GLU A 89 -4.13 -8.64 -6.81
N VAL A 90 -3.08 -8.83 -6.03
CA VAL A 90 -3.21 -8.84 -4.57
C VAL A 90 -3.06 -7.42 -4.06
N ILE A 91 -4.05 -6.97 -3.29
CA ILE A 91 -4.11 -5.62 -2.75
C ILE A 91 -3.96 -5.68 -1.24
N CYS A 92 -3.05 -4.88 -0.72
CA CYS A 92 -2.84 -4.76 0.73
C CYS A 92 -3.05 -3.31 1.13
N ARG A 93 -4.03 -3.05 1.99
CA ARG A 93 -4.28 -1.71 2.49
C ARG A 93 -3.46 -1.48 3.76
N ILE A 94 -2.76 -0.36 3.80
CA ILE A 94 -2.01 0.07 5.00
C ILE A 94 -2.32 1.54 5.22
N ASP A 95 -2.54 1.94 6.46
CA ASP A 95 -2.80 3.34 6.77
C ASP A 95 -1.47 4.08 6.97
N GLY A 96 -1.46 5.37 6.61
CA GLY A 96 -0.21 6.15 6.55
C GLY A 96 0.49 6.38 7.87
N HIS A 97 -0.15 6.03 8.97
CA HIS A 97 0.46 6.13 10.30
C HIS A 97 0.69 4.76 10.95
N SER A 98 0.52 3.69 10.18
CA SER A 98 0.66 2.32 10.71
C SER A 98 2.11 1.97 10.96
N GLU A 99 2.32 1.12 11.97
CA GLU A 99 3.60 0.49 12.25
C GLU A 99 3.45 -0.98 11.96
N ILE A 100 4.22 -1.49 11.03
CA ILE A 100 4.11 -2.89 10.61
C ILE A 100 5.43 -3.61 10.83
N SER A 101 5.36 -4.91 11.12
CA SER A 101 6.56 -5.73 11.25
C SER A 101 7.15 -6.02 9.88
N ARG A 102 8.39 -6.48 9.85
CA ARG A 102 9.05 -6.79 8.58
C ARG A 102 8.41 -7.95 7.84
N SER A 103 7.67 -8.80 8.54
CA SER A 103 7.03 -9.97 7.94
C SER A 103 5.54 -9.77 7.71
N TYR A 104 5.04 -8.55 7.84
CA TYR A 104 3.60 -8.28 7.77
C TYR A 104 2.99 -8.76 6.44
N ILE A 105 3.57 -8.36 5.33
CA ILE A 105 3.01 -8.70 4.02
C ILE A 105 3.17 -10.20 3.75
N LYS A 106 4.32 -10.75 4.07
CA LYS A 106 4.58 -12.19 3.86
C LYS A 106 3.56 -13.03 4.65
N THR A 107 3.34 -12.69 5.91
CA THR A 107 2.41 -13.42 6.75
C THR A 107 0.99 -13.31 6.22
N ALA A 108 0.58 -12.10 5.81
CA ALA A 108 -0.77 -11.89 5.29
C ALA A 108 -0.99 -12.69 4.01
N VAL A 109 -0.01 -12.70 3.12
CA VAL A 109 -0.11 -13.47 1.87
C VAL A 109 -0.17 -14.96 2.15
N GLU A 110 0.63 -15.44 3.10
CA GLU A 110 0.61 -16.86 3.46
C GLU A 110 -0.74 -17.29 4.01
N ILE A 111 -1.33 -16.47 4.87
CA ILE A 111 -2.65 -16.79 5.44
C ILE A 111 -3.70 -16.79 4.33
N MET A 112 -3.68 -15.80 3.47
CA MET A 112 -4.64 -15.69 2.37
C MET A 112 -4.54 -16.92 1.45
N SER A 113 -3.34 -17.32 1.10
CA SER A 113 -3.13 -18.49 0.22
C SER A 113 -3.62 -19.78 0.86
N LYS A 114 -3.29 -19.98 2.13
CA LYS A 114 -3.66 -21.20 2.84
C LYS A 114 -5.16 -21.36 2.99
N GLN A 115 -5.86 -20.26 3.25
CA GLN A 115 -7.28 -20.32 3.56
C GLN A 115 -8.16 -20.04 2.35
N GLY A 116 -7.55 -19.72 1.22
CA GLY A 116 -8.32 -19.37 0.02
C GLY A 116 -9.13 -18.10 0.19
N ALA A 117 -8.82 -17.30 1.20
CA ALA A 117 -9.54 -16.06 1.46
C ALA A 117 -9.12 -15.00 0.45
N VAL A 118 -10.07 -14.11 0.11
CA VAL A 118 -9.79 -12.98 -0.79
C VAL A 118 -9.58 -11.69 -0.03
N ASN A 119 -9.87 -11.68 1.26
CA ASN A 119 -9.71 -10.49 2.10
C ASN A 119 -9.35 -10.92 3.51
N ILE A 120 -8.15 -10.59 3.96
CA ILE A 120 -7.70 -10.86 5.32
C ILE A 120 -7.14 -9.56 5.87
N GLY A 121 -7.83 -9.01 6.88
CA GLY A 121 -7.46 -7.70 7.39
C GLY A 121 -7.45 -6.70 6.26
N GLY A 122 -6.29 -6.14 5.94
CA GLY A 122 -6.15 -5.18 4.85
C GLY A 122 -5.78 -5.78 3.52
N LEU A 123 -5.73 -7.11 3.40
CA LEU A 123 -5.28 -7.78 2.18
C LEU A 123 -6.47 -8.31 1.39
N MET A 124 -6.48 -8.06 0.08
CA MET A 124 -7.57 -8.49 -0.79
C MET A 124 -7.11 -8.60 -2.23
N TYR A 125 -7.91 -9.24 -3.09
CA TYR A 125 -7.66 -9.23 -4.52
C TYR A 125 -8.34 -8.03 -5.15
N ALA A 126 -7.67 -7.42 -6.13
CA ALA A 126 -8.15 -6.17 -6.72
C ALA A 126 -9.50 -6.32 -7.41
N ASP A 127 -9.78 -7.46 -7.98
CA ASP A 127 -11.03 -7.71 -8.70
C ASP A 127 -12.05 -8.51 -7.90
N SER A 128 -11.87 -8.59 -6.60
CA SER A 128 -12.84 -9.25 -5.72
C SER A 128 -14.11 -8.43 -5.64
N GLU A 129 -15.23 -9.05 -5.74
CA GLU A 129 -16.51 -8.38 -5.67
C GLU A 129 -17.32 -8.85 -4.49
#